data_65e9aaf7149c05083993415bcc2474c0
#
_entry.id   65e9aaf7149c05083993415bcc2474c0
#
_cell.length_a   1.000
_cell.length_b   1.000
_cell.length_c   1.000
_cell.angle_alpha   90.00
_cell.angle_beta   90.00
_cell.angle_gamma   90.00
#
_symmetry.space_group_name_H-M   'P 1'
#
loop_
_entity.id
_entity.type
_entity.pdbx_description
1 polymer ?
#
loop_
_entity_poly.entity_id
_entity_poly.type
_entity_poly.pdbx_seq_one_letter_code
_entity_poly.pdbx_strand_id
1 'polypeptide(L)'
;MITPSPNFVSTDLGRLHVRRTGTGPPVVLWHSLFVDSRSWGPLVDILARDRTVYTIDGPSHGKSEAVRRDFTFEELVVSAEQALDRLGLTEPVDWVGNAWGGHVGIRLSTGPRLRTLTTIGTPVQGFTLGEKLTKGWPLVEIYQFRGPNGFIMKQLFESLLGAESIAAQPDQAETIKTSFREADRKGMFHAMRSMMLHRTGIEDLLGSIKVPTLVMPVRDDVTGWRPDEARRTCAAIPDSRVEEVAGTGHISPLLIDRDRILQLLTEFWSAQKPSPCTP
;
A
#
# COMPACT_ATOMS: atom_id res chain seq x y z
N MET A 1 -1.55 -31.81 -7.59
CA MET A 1 -0.39 -31.31 -6.83
C MET A 1 -0.36 -29.80 -7.00
N ILE A 2 -0.51 -29.04 -5.92
CA ILE A 2 -0.42 -27.56 -5.96
C ILE A 2 1.07 -27.24 -6.02
N THR A 3 1.54 -26.73 -7.14
CA THR A 3 2.92 -26.22 -7.26
C THR A 3 3.11 -25.11 -6.23
N PRO A 4 4.16 -25.14 -5.39
CA PRO A 4 4.42 -24.03 -4.47
C PRO A 4 4.54 -22.73 -5.26
N SER A 5 3.79 -21.69 -4.87
CA SER A 5 3.96 -20.37 -5.48
C SER A 5 5.39 -19.90 -5.25
N PRO A 6 6.05 -19.32 -6.27
CA PRO A 6 7.41 -18.83 -6.11
C PRO A 6 7.47 -17.75 -5.01
N ASN A 7 8.47 -17.83 -4.12
CA ASN A 7 8.71 -16.77 -3.14
C ASN A 7 9.24 -15.48 -3.80
N PHE A 8 9.64 -15.54 -5.06
CA PHE A 8 10.14 -14.41 -5.85
C PHE A 8 9.60 -14.48 -7.27
N VAL A 9 9.20 -13.33 -7.81
CA VAL A 9 8.77 -13.16 -9.18
C VAL A 9 9.63 -12.13 -9.88
N SER A 10 10.06 -12.41 -11.12
CA SER A 10 10.90 -11.50 -11.90
C SER A 10 10.05 -10.45 -12.59
N THR A 11 10.44 -9.20 -12.49
CA THR A 11 9.83 -8.04 -13.12
C THR A 11 10.90 -7.12 -13.72
N ASP A 12 10.48 -6.08 -14.45
CA ASP A 12 11.41 -5.08 -15.01
C ASP A 12 12.08 -4.21 -13.92
N LEU A 13 11.51 -4.17 -12.72
CA LEU A 13 12.11 -3.52 -11.54
C LEU A 13 12.83 -4.51 -10.60
N GLY A 14 13.28 -5.65 -11.14
CA GLY A 14 13.98 -6.69 -10.38
C GLY A 14 13.02 -7.75 -9.83
N ARG A 15 13.56 -8.63 -9.00
CA ARG A 15 12.77 -9.72 -8.38
C ARG A 15 12.02 -9.20 -7.17
N LEU A 16 10.70 -9.36 -7.19
CA LEU A 16 9.85 -9.03 -6.06
C LEU A 16 9.62 -10.26 -5.18
N HIS A 17 9.76 -10.07 -3.88
CA HIS A 17 9.43 -11.09 -2.90
C HIS A 17 7.92 -11.15 -2.70
N VAL A 18 7.36 -12.35 -2.74
CA VAL A 18 5.94 -12.62 -2.56
C VAL A 18 5.74 -13.73 -1.54
N ARG A 19 4.82 -13.52 -0.62
CA ARG A 19 4.35 -14.59 0.28
C ARG A 19 2.88 -14.89 -0.04
N ARG A 20 2.58 -16.16 -0.26
CA ARG A 20 1.22 -16.67 -0.43
C ARG A 20 0.78 -17.37 0.85
N THR A 21 -0.40 -17.04 1.37
CA THR A 21 -0.96 -17.61 2.59
C THR A 21 -2.45 -17.92 2.37
N GLY A 22 -2.94 -19.03 2.90
CA GLY A 22 -4.35 -19.41 2.82
C GLY A 22 -4.80 -19.95 1.46
N THR A 23 -6.12 -20.17 1.36
CA THR A 23 -6.82 -20.69 0.17
C THR A 23 -8.16 -19.97 0.01
N GLY A 24 -8.61 -19.78 -1.23
CA GLY A 24 -9.85 -19.09 -1.58
C GLY A 24 -9.62 -18.00 -2.64
N PRO A 25 -10.55 -17.07 -2.82
CA PRO A 25 -10.41 -15.99 -3.80
C PRO A 25 -9.14 -15.17 -3.55
N PRO A 26 -8.39 -14.81 -4.61
CA PRO A 26 -7.13 -14.11 -4.45
C PRO A 26 -7.32 -12.66 -3.97
N VAL A 27 -6.48 -12.23 -3.04
CA VAL A 27 -6.31 -10.84 -2.65
C VAL A 27 -4.83 -10.48 -2.60
N VAL A 28 -4.47 -9.35 -3.18
CA VAL A 28 -3.12 -8.81 -3.16
C VAL A 28 -3.04 -7.67 -2.14
N LEU A 29 -2.08 -7.75 -1.24
CA LEU A 29 -1.77 -6.71 -0.26
C LEU A 29 -0.45 -6.04 -0.63
N TRP A 30 -0.48 -4.73 -0.90
CA TRP A 30 0.71 -3.93 -1.22
C TRP A 30 0.91 -2.82 -0.18
N HIS A 31 2.06 -2.82 0.46
CA HIS A 31 2.42 -1.98 1.61
C HIS A 31 2.67 -0.50 1.26
N SER A 32 2.84 0.33 2.29
CA SER A 32 3.25 1.74 2.20
C SER A 32 4.74 1.88 1.88
N LEU A 33 5.15 3.04 1.38
CA LEU A 33 6.55 3.43 1.29
C LEU A 33 7.20 3.37 2.69
N PHE A 34 8.49 3.10 2.77
CA PHE A 34 9.32 2.94 4.00
C PHE A 34 9.11 1.66 4.80
N VAL A 35 8.16 0.82 4.43
CA VAL A 35 7.89 -0.45 5.12
C VAL A 35 7.82 -1.59 4.13
N ASP A 36 7.61 -2.80 4.59
CA ASP A 36 7.40 -3.96 3.74
C ASP A 36 6.14 -4.74 4.14
N SER A 37 5.95 -5.92 3.58
CA SER A 37 4.78 -6.76 3.83
C SER A 37 4.57 -7.13 5.30
N ARG A 38 5.59 -6.99 6.16
CA ARG A 38 5.46 -7.20 7.61
C ARG A 38 4.52 -6.17 8.26
N SER A 39 4.28 -5.02 7.62
CA SER A 39 3.36 -3.99 8.12
C SER A 39 1.91 -4.46 8.21
N TRP A 40 1.51 -5.45 7.43
CA TRP A 40 0.16 -6.02 7.47
C TRP A 40 -0.11 -6.83 8.75
N GLY A 41 0.94 -7.33 9.41
CA GLY A 41 0.85 -8.03 10.68
C GLY A 41 -0.19 -9.15 10.68
N PRO A 42 -0.96 -9.32 11.78
CA PRO A 42 -1.98 -10.36 11.90
C PRO A 42 -3.13 -10.29 10.90
N LEU A 43 -3.33 -9.18 10.19
CA LEU A 43 -4.36 -9.05 9.16
C LEU A 43 -4.21 -10.14 8.08
N VAL A 44 -2.97 -10.51 7.74
CA VAL A 44 -2.69 -11.56 6.75
C VAL A 44 -3.28 -12.90 7.18
N ASP A 45 -3.02 -13.32 8.43
CA ASP A 45 -3.45 -14.63 8.92
C ASP A 45 -4.97 -14.70 9.10
N ILE A 46 -5.61 -13.57 9.42
CA ILE A 46 -7.07 -13.51 9.54
C ILE A 46 -7.71 -13.61 8.16
N LEU A 47 -7.25 -12.83 7.18
CA LEU A 47 -7.75 -12.89 5.80
C LEU A 47 -7.49 -14.26 5.16
N ALA A 48 -6.38 -14.90 5.50
CA ALA A 48 -5.99 -16.20 4.95
C ALA A 48 -6.91 -17.37 5.37
N ARG A 49 -7.85 -17.16 6.30
CA ARG A 49 -8.86 -18.17 6.66
C ARG A 49 -9.81 -18.47 5.52
N ASP A 50 -10.15 -17.43 4.73
CA ASP A 50 -11.16 -17.52 3.67
C ASP A 50 -10.63 -17.06 2.29
N ARG A 51 -9.37 -16.63 2.22
CA ARG A 51 -8.76 -16.07 1.03
C ARG A 51 -7.38 -16.62 0.75
N THR A 52 -6.96 -16.56 -0.50
CA THR A 52 -5.56 -16.67 -0.88
C THR A 52 -4.94 -15.27 -0.85
N VAL A 53 -4.18 -14.99 0.20
CA VAL A 53 -3.53 -13.69 0.43
C VAL A 53 -2.13 -13.69 -0.19
N TYR A 54 -1.88 -12.77 -1.09
CA TYR A 54 -0.56 -12.49 -1.66
C TYR A 54 -0.04 -11.19 -1.05
N THR A 55 0.98 -11.25 -0.20
CA THR A 55 1.70 -10.05 0.23
C THR A 55 2.92 -9.87 -0.64
N ILE A 56 3.09 -8.67 -1.20
CA ILE A 56 4.21 -8.35 -2.10
C ILE A 56 5.06 -7.29 -1.43
N ASP A 57 6.36 -7.54 -1.33
CA ASP A 57 7.33 -6.49 -1.05
C ASP A 57 7.59 -5.73 -2.36
N GLY A 58 7.29 -4.44 -2.39
CA GLY A 58 7.55 -3.61 -3.57
C GLY A 58 9.05 -3.47 -3.87
N PRO A 59 9.43 -2.96 -5.06
CA PRO A 59 10.84 -2.78 -5.42
C PRO A 59 11.62 -2.02 -4.34
N SER A 60 12.81 -2.48 -4.01
CA SER A 60 13.71 -1.91 -2.97
C SER A 60 13.21 -2.04 -1.53
N HIS A 61 12.12 -2.79 -1.26
CA HIS A 61 11.56 -3.00 0.07
C HIS A 61 11.65 -4.47 0.48
N GLY A 62 11.72 -4.70 1.79
CA GLY A 62 11.74 -6.04 2.37
C GLY A 62 12.82 -6.94 1.76
N LYS A 63 12.40 -8.08 1.22
CA LYS A 63 13.28 -9.05 0.56
C LYS A 63 13.36 -8.86 -0.96
N SER A 64 12.64 -7.88 -1.52
CA SER A 64 12.69 -7.58 -2.95
C SER A 64 14.04 -6.98 -3.35
N GLU A 65 14.40 -7.18 -4.60
CA GLU A 65 15.66 -6.70 -5.16
C GLU A 65 15.72 -5.16 -5.14
N ALA A 66 16.91 -4.63 -4.85
CA ALA A 66 17.15 -3.21 -4.78
C ALA A 66 17.27 -2.61 -6.19
N VAL A 67 16.41 -1.67 -6.53
CA VAL A 67 16.49 -0.86 -7.76
C VAL A 67 17.44 0.31 -7.49
N ARG A 68 18.56 0.35 -8.21
CA ARG A 68 19.63 1.33 -7.97
C ARG A 68 19.59 2.50 -8.95
N ARG A 69 18.40 2.87 -9.37
CA ARG A 69 18.06 4.04 -10.18
C ARG A 69 16.68 4.55 -9.79
N ASP A 70 16.40 5.78 -10.13
CA ASP A 70 15.03 6.28 -10.03
C ASP A 70 14.13 5.52 -11.03
N PHE A 71 12.88 5.33 -10.67
CA PHE A 71 11.86 4.67 -11.48
C PHE A 71 10.53 5.42 -11.40
N THR A 72 9.71 5.29 -12.43
CA THR A 72 8.42 5.96 -12.51
C THR A 72 7.30 5.11 -11.90
N PHE A 73 6.13 5.72 -11.71
CA PHE A 73 4.94 4.97 -11.31
C PHE A 73 4.46 4.03 -12.42
N GLU A 74 4.66 4.39 -13.67
CA GLU A 74 4.33 3.57 -14.83
C GLU A 74 5.16 2.29 -14.83
N GLU A 75 6.48 2.39 -14.60
CA GLU A 75 7.35 1.21 -14.44
C GLU A 75 6.91 0.35 -13.24
N LEU A 76 6.47 0.98 -12.15
CA LEU A 76 5.99 0.27 -10.98
C LEU A 76 4.69 -0.48 -11.26
N VAL A 77 3.74 0.12 -11.99
CA VAL A 77 2.49 -0.52 -12.40
C VAL A 77 2.77 -1.70 -13.32
N VAL A 78 3.63 -1.53 -14.32
CA VAL A 78 4.07 -2.64 -15.20
C VAL A 78 4.70 -3.76 -14.37
N SER A 79 5.53 -3.43 -13.39
CA SER A 79 6.13 -4.41 -12.48
C SER A 79 5.08 -5.16 -11.65
N ALA A 80 4.03 -4.47 -11.20
CA ALA A 80 2.92 -5.09 -10.48
C ALA A 80 2.11 -6.03 -11.40
N GLU A 81 1.81 -5.63 -12.62
CA GLU A 81 1.13 -6.49 -13.62
C GLU A 81 1.95 -7.73 -13.94
N GLN A 82 3.25 -7.58 -14.17
CA GLN A 82 4.17 -8.70 -14.39
C GLN A 82 4.20 -9.65 -13.19
N ALA A 83 4.13 -9.11 -11.96
CA ALA A 83 4.05 -9.94 -10.76
C ALA A 83 2.76 -10.77 -10.73
N LEU A 84 1.60 -10.19 -11.06
CA LEU A 84 0.34 -10.90 -11.17
C LEU A 84 0.42 -12.03 -12.21
N ASP A 85 0.99 -11.75 -13.38
CA ASP A 85 1.15 -12.74 -14.46
C ASP A 85 2.06 -13.90 -14.03
N ARG A 86 3.20 -13.63 -13.39
CA ARG A 86 4.14 -14.64 -12.91
C ARG A 86 3.58 -15.50 -11.76
N LEU A 87 2.62 -14.96 -11.03
CA LEU A 87 1.87 -15.69 -10.00
C LEU A 87 0.72 -16.53 -10.59
N GLY A 88 0.46 -16.45 -11.90
CA GLY A 88 -0.64 -17.11 -12.56
C GLY A 88 -2.00 -16.51 -12.23
N LEU A 89 -2.04 -15.25 -11.77
CA LEU A 89 -3.28 -14.52 -11.47
C LEU A 89 -3.80 -13.87 -12.76
N THR A 90 -4.36 -14.68 -13.64
CA THR A 90 -4.89 -14.25 -14.96
C THR A 90 -6.25 -13.60 -14.85
N GLU A 91 -7.05 -13.99 -13.86
CA GLU A 91 -8.35 -13.38 -13.57
C GLU A 91 -8.17 -12.13 -12.70
N PRO A 92 -9.12 -11.17 -12.77
CA PRO A 92 -9.08 -9.97 -11.95
C PRO A 92 -9.05 -10.30 -10.45
N VAL A 93 -8.15 -9.64 -9.71
CA VAL A 93 -7.93 -9.86 -8.28
C VAL A 93 -8.50 -8.74 -7.41
N ASP A 94 -8.75 -9.02 -6.14
CA ASP A 94 -8.96 -7.98 -5.14
C ASP A 94 -7.61 -7.36 -4.76
N TRP A 95 -7.56 -6.04 -4.68
CA TRP A 95 -6.36 -5.29 -4.31
C TRP A 95 -6.61 -4.48 -3.06
N VAL A 96 -5.71 -4.59 -2.08
CA VAL A 96 -5.69 -3.74 -0.89
C VAL A 96 -4.33 -3.06 -0.81
N GLY A 97 -4.31 -1.75 -0.99
CA GLY A 97 -3.10 -0.96 -0.97
C GLY A 97 -3.06 0.03 0.19
N ASN A 98 -1.95 0.03 0.96
CA ASN A 98 -1.72 1.05 1.96
C ASN A 98 -0.82 2.16 1.39
N ALA A 99 -1.26 3.40 1.42
CA ALA A 99 -0.56 4.58 0.94
C ALA A 99 0.05 4.37 -0.47
N TRP A 100 1.34 4.11 -0.58
CA TRP A 100 2.01 3.79 -1.85
C TRP A 100 1.35 2.64 -2.61
N GLY A 101 0.99 1.56 -1.91
CA GLY A 101 0.27 0.43 -2.50
C GLY A 101 -1.12 0.81 -3.02
N GLY A 102 -1.77 1.79 -2.41
CA GLY A 102 -3.02 2.37 -2.91
C GLY A 102 -2.81 3.13 -4.21
N HIS A 103 -1.72 3.89 -4.37
CA HIS A 103 -1.40 4.56 -5.63
C HIS A 103 -1.16 3.58 -6.79
N VAL A 104 -0.52 2.43 -6.52
CA VAL A 104 -0.38 1.36 -7.51
C VAL A 104 -1.75 0.80 -7.88
N GLY A 105 -2.59 0.50 -6.89
CA GLY A 105 -3.94 0.00 -7.09
C GLY A 105 -4.83 0.94 -7.89
N ILE A 106 -4.79 2.26 -7.61
CA ILE A 106 -5.57 3.27 -8.35
C ILE A 106 -5.19 3.25 -9.84
N ARG A 107 -3.91 3.16 -10.18
CA ARG A 107 -3.50 3.07 -11.59
C ARG A 107 -3.90 1.73 -12.23
N LEU A 108 -3.73 0.61 -11.55
CA LEU A 108 -4.17 -0.70 -12.03
C LEU A 108 -5.68 -0.77 -12.27
N SER A 109 -6.49 -0.05 -11.45
CA SER A 109 -7.95 -0.08 -11.53
C SER A 109 -8.54 0.65 -12.74
N THR A 110 -7.74 1.40 -13.48
CA THR A 110 -8.14 1.95 -14.79
C THR A 110 -8.11 0.89 -15.90
N GLY A 111 -7.43 -0.24 -15.67
CA GLY A 111 -7.35 -1.41 -16.54
C GLY A 111 -8.22 -2.59 -16.05
N PRO A 112 -8.04 -3.78 -16.63
CA PRO A 112 -8.87 -4.95 -16.36
C PRO A 112 -8.34 -5.87 -15.25
N ARG A 113 -7.22 -5.53 -14.60
CA ARG A 113 -6.49 -6.45 -13.69
C ARG A 113 -7.11 -6.59 -12.30
N LEU A 114 -7.94 -5.62 -11.89
CA LEU A 114 -8.57 -5.65 -10.58
C LEU A 114 -10.05 -5.99 -10.68
N ARG A 115 -10.54 -6.76 -9.72
CA ARG A 115 -11.95 -7.00 -9.44
C ARG A 115 -12.52 -5.93 -8.51
N THR A 116 -11.77 -5.60 -7.46
CA THR A 116 -12.07 -4.52 -6.52
C THR A 116 -10.78 -3.81 -6.12
N LEU A 117 -10.92 -2.55 -5.73
CA LEU A 117 -9.83 -1.76 -5.15
C LEU A 117 -10.19 -1.36 -3.71
N THR A 118 -9.25 -1.54 -2.79
CA THR A 118 -9.30 -0.92 -1.46
C THR A 118 -8.03 -0.11 -1.24
N THR A 119 -8.19 1.13 -0.79
CA THR A 119 -7.07 2.01 -0.41
C THR A 119 -7.15 2.39 1.06
N ILE A 120 -6.03 2.30 1.78
CA ILE A 120 -5.93 2.67 3.20
C ILE A 120 -4.89 3.78 3.33
N GLY A 121 -5.28 4.94 3.90
CA GLY A 121 -4.37 6.06 4.11
C GLY A 121 -3.62 6.47 2.84
N THR A 122 -4.34 6.66 1.71
CA THR A 122 -3.75 6.91 0.39
C THR A 122 -4.10 8.31 -0.10
N PRO A 123 -3.30 9.35 0.24
CA PRO A 123 -3.49 10.70 -0.31
C PRO A 123 -3.26 10.71 -1.82
N VAL A 124 -4.23 11.19 -2.59
CA VAL A 124 -4.14 11.21 -4.07
C VAL A 124 -3.38 12.43 -4.60
N GLN A 125 -3.26 13.49 -3.79
CA GLN A 125 -2.51 14.69 -4.14
C GLN A 125 -1.00 14.42 -4.21
N GLY A 126 -0.33 15.05 -5.16
CA GLY A 126 1.13 15.11 -5.20
C GLY A 126 1.65 16.11 -4.17
N PHE A 127 2.91 15.99 -3.80
CA PHE A 127 3.57 17.04 -3.02
C PHE A 127 3.65 18.33 -3.84
N THR A 128 3.24 19.44 -3.24
CA THR A 128 3.49 20.77 -3.78
C THR A 128 4.99 21.05 -3.86
N LEU A 129 5.41 22.03 -4.66
CA LEU A 129 6.81 22.41 -4.73
C LEU A 129 7.35 22.80 -3.33
N GLY A 130 6.56 23.53 -2.54
CA GLY A 130 6.91 23.88 -1.17
C GLY A 130 7.14 22.66 -0.28
N GLU A 131 6.28 21.66 -0.34
CA GLU A 131 6.44 20.42 0.43
C GLU A 131 7.63 19.58 -0.07
N LYS A 132 7.86 19.54 -1.39
CA LYS A 132 9.07 18.91 -1.92
C LYS A 132 10.33 19.54 -1.37
N LEU A 133 10.40 20.89 -1.31
CA LEU A 133 11.58 21.61 -0.83
C LEU A 133 11.74 21.56 0.69
N THR A 134 10.65 21.58 1.45
CA THR A 134 10.70 21.67 2.93
C THR A 134 10.65 20.33 3.63
N LYS A 135 10.07 19.28 3.01
CA LYS A 135 9.89 17.95 3.59
C LYS A 135 10.60 16.87 2.77
N GLY A 136 10.31 16.79 1.46
CA GLY A 136 10.78 15.72 0.59
C GLY A 136 12.28 15.71 0.42
N TRP A 137 12.87 16.76 -0.15
CA TRP A 137 14.30 16.89 -0.37
C TRP A 137 15.15 16.72 0.90
N PRO A 138 14.86 17.43 2.01
CA PRO A 138 15.65 17.25 3.23
C PRO A 138 15.63 15.81 3.74
N LEU A 139 14.47 15.15 3.72
CA LEU A 139 14.37 13.75 4.16
C LEU A 139 15.21 12.81 3.29
N VAL A 140 15.11 12.96 1.97
CA VAL A 140 15.83 12.12 1.01
C VAL A 140 17.35 12.32 1.14
N GLU A 141 17.83 13.56 1.20
CA GLU A 141 19.25 13.88 1.34
C GLU A 141 19.80 13.38 2.68
N ILE A 142 19.08 13.61 3.78
CA ILE A 142 19.53 13.12 5.08
C ILE A 142 19.59 11.59 5.10
N TYR A 143 18.60 10.92 4.51
CA TYR A 143 18.63 9.47 4.37
C TYR A 143 19.84 9.01 3.55
N GLN A 144 20.16 9.70 2.45
CA GLN A 144 21.32 9.39 1.63
C GLN A 144 22.63 9.39 2.43
N PHE A 145 22.84 10.42 3.29
CA PHE A 145 24.09 10.58 4.03
C PHE A 145 24.14 9.80 5.34
N ARG A 146 23.03 9.71 6.07
CA ARG A 146 22.97 9.13 7.42
C ARG A 146 22.26 7.77 7.51
N GLY A 147 21.53 7.37 6.43
CA GLY A 147 20.74 6.15 6.44
C GLY A 147 19.54 6.23 7.38
N PRO A 148 18.98 5.06 7.76
CA PRO A 148 17.76 4.98 8.57
C PRO A 148 18.02 5.18 10.07
N ASN A 149 18.78 6.19 10.47
CA ASN A 149 19.20 6.38 11.85
C ASN A 149 18.86 7.78 12.40
N GLY A 150 18.72 7.86 13.73
CA GLY A 150 18.65 9.11 14.46
C GLY A 150 17.27 9.76 14.54
N PHE A 151 17.26 11.05 14.86
CA PHE A 151 16.07 11.84 15.16
C PHE A 151 15.03 11.87 14.04
N ILE A 152 15.48 11.94 12.78
CA ILE A 152 14.60 12.00 11.62
C ILE A 152 13.79 10.71 11.46
N MET A 153 14.41 9.58 11.75
CA MET A 153 13.71 8.29 11.75
C MET A 153 12.60 8.24 12.80
N LYS A 154 12.89 8.79 13.98
CA LYS A 154 11.87 8.89 15.02
C LYS A 154 10.69 9.73 14.54
N GLN A 155 10.94 10.93 14.00
CA GLN A 155 9.89 11.80 13.48
C GLN A 155 9.11 11.17 12.31
N LEU A 156 9.81 10.50 11.37
CA LEU A 156 9.17 9.81 10.26
C LEU A 156 8.20 8.74 10.78
N PHE A 157 8.62 7.89 11.70
CA PHE A 157 7.76 6.85 12.23
C PHE A 157 6.66 7.38 13.15
N GLU A 158 6.87 8.44 13.89
CA GLU A 158 5.82 9.14 14.61
C GLU A 158 4.75 9.69 13.66
N SER A 159 5.15 10.20 12.50
CA SER A 159 4.23 10.65 11.45
C SER A 159 3.48 9.50 10.76
N LEU A 160 4.15 8.37 10.51
CA LEU A 160 3.56 7.22 9.81
C LEU A 160 2.66 6.37 10.70
N LEU A 161 3.07 6.16 11.94
CA LEU A 161 2.41 5.24 12.88
C LEU A 161 1.55 5.97 13.91
N GLY A 162 1.94 7.21 14.29
CA GLY A 162 1.35 7.91 15.43
C GLY A 162 1.85 7.38 16.79
N ALA A 163 2.03 8.26 17.75
CA ALA A 163 2.54 7.90 19.08
C ALA A 163 1.61 6.93 19.82
N GLU A 164 0.30 7.10 19.68
CA GLU A 164 -0.72 6.22 20.28
C GLU A 164 -0.59 4.78 19.74
N SER A 165 -0.49 4.62 18.43
CA SER A 165 -0.37 3.29 17.80
C SER A 165 0.93 2.59 18.20
N ILE A 166 2.04 3.34 18.31
CA ILE A 166 3.32 2.82 18.79
C ILE A 166 3.19 2.33 20.24
N ALA A 167 2.51 3.08 21.09
CA ALA A 167 2.31 2.71 22.49
C ALA A 167 1.36 1.51 22.64
N ALA A 168 0.30 1.44 21.82
CA ALA A 168 -0.68 0.37 21.86
C ALA A 168 -0.15 -0.97 21.31
N GLN A 169 0.74 -0.93 20.31
CA GLN A 169 1.27 -2.11 19.62
C GLN A 169 2.80 -2.02 19.44
N PRO A 170 3.59 -2.00 20.53
CA PRO A 170 5.02 -1.73 20.47
C PRO A 170 5.81 -2.76 19.65
N ASP A 171 5.47 -4.04 19.73
CA ASP A 171 6.17 -5.12 19.02
C ASP A 171 5.93 -5.03 17.51
N GLN A 172 4.68 -4.76 17.10
CA GLN A 172 4.35 -4.56 15.70
C GLN A 172 4.99 -3.26 15.16
N ALA A 173 4.96 -2.20 15.94
CA ALA A 173 5.61 -0.95 15.59
C ALA A 173 7.13 -1.13 15.41
N GLU A 174 7.77 -1.91 16.28
CA GLU A 174 9.20 -2.21 16.16
C GLU A 174 9.50 -3.09 14.94
N THR A 175 8.64 -4.06 14.63
CA THR A 175 8.73 -4.85 13.39
C THR A 175 8.69 -3.96 12.15
N ILE A 176 7.78 -2.98 12.11
CA ILE A 176 7.65 -2.00 11.04
C ILE A 176 8.90 -1.11 10.93
N LYS A 177 9.42 -0.60 12.04
CA LYS A 177 10.65 0.20 12.06
C LYS A 177 11.86 -0.61 11.59
N THR A 178 11.92 -1.88 11.98
CA THR A 178 12.99 -2.80 11.59
C THR A 178 12.97 -3.05 10.08
N SER A 179 11.79 -3.15 9.46
CA SER A 179 11.68 -3.34 8.00
C SER A 179 12.39 -2.23 7.21
N PHE A 180 12.31 -1.00 7.67
CA PHE A 180 13.00 0.11 7.03
C PHE A 180 14.52 0.12 7.30
N ARG A 181 14.94 -0.26 8.51
CA ARG A 181 16.37 -0.33 8.85
C ARG A 181 17.10 -1.40 8.05
N GLU A 182 16.41 -2.50 7.72
CA GLU A 182 16.94 -3.63 6.97
C GLU A 182 16.92 -3.43 5.46
N ALA A 183 16.17 -2.45 4.95
CA ALA A 183 16.09 -2.18 3.52
C ALA A 183 17.46 -1.80 2.92
N ASP A 184 17.70 -2.21 1.66
CA ASP A 184 18.90 -1.76 0.94
C ASP A 184 18.93 -0.23 0.86
N ARG A 185 19.97 0.39 1.41
CA ARG A 185 20.05 1.85 1.55
C ARG A 185 19.99 2.59 0.23
N LYS A 186 20.67 2.07 -0.81
CA LYS A 186 20.69 2.71 -2.13
C LYS A 186 19.36 2.53 -2.84
N GLY A 187 18.79 1.33 -2.77
CA GLY A 187 17.48 1.05 -3.33
C GLY A 187 16.37 1.89 -2.69
N MET A 188 16.35 1.98 -1.36
CA MET A 188 15.39 2.82 -0.65
C MET A 188 15.55 4.32 -0.97
N PHE A 189 16.79 4.80 -1.10
CA PHE A 189 17.04 6.18 -1.53
C PHE A 189 16.39 6.48 -2.88
N HIS A 190 16.56 5.59 -3.87
CA HIS A 190 15.93 5.76 -5.18
C HIS A 190 14.40 5.65 -5.11
N ALA A 191 13.86 4.71 -4.31
CA ALA A 191 12.43 4.61 -4.09
C ALA A 191 11.84 5.88 -3.47
N MET A 192 12.51 6.46 -2.47
CA MET A 192 12.11 7.74 -1.86
C MET A 192 12.11 8.88 -2.87
N ARG A 193 13.17 9.02 -3.68
CA ARG A 193 13.23 10.05 -4.72
C ARG A 193 12.08 9.90 -5.71
N SER A 194 11.89 8.70 -6.22
CA SER A 194 10.84 8.37 -7.19
C SER A 194 9.46 8.70 -6.66
N MET A 195 9.15 8.28 -5.45
CA MET A 195 7.79 8.33 -4.90
C MET A 195 7.47 9.63 -4.16
N MET A 196 8.46 10.34 -3.64
CA MET A 196 8.22 11.59 -2.92
C MET A 196 8.52 12.83 -3.77
N LEU A 197 9.60 12.80 -4.59
CA LEU A 197 10.03 13.99 -5.32
C LEU A 197 9.48 14.03 -6.74
N HIS A 198 9.41 12.89 -7.40
CA HIS A 198 9.01 12.82 -8.82
C HIS A 198 7.53 12.48 -9.01
N ARG A 199 6.85 12.00 -7.97
CA ARG A 199 5.41 11.69 -8.06
C ARG A 199 4.59 12.95 -8.29
N THR A 200 3.69 12.87 -9.27
CA THR A 200 2.57 13.82 -9.48
C THR A 200 1.33 13.37 -8.70
N GLY A 201 0.35 14.25 -8.55
CA GLY A 201 -0.99 13.88 -8.13
C GLY A 201 -1.63 12.90 -9.12
N ILE A 202 -2.69 12.24 -8.66
CA ILE A 202 -3.45 11.25 -9.44
C ILE A 202 -4.95 11.52 -9.41
N GLU A 203 -5.35 12.74 -9.03
CA GLU A 203 -6.75 13.14 -8.94
C GLU A 203 -7.47 13.01 -10.27
N ASP A 204 -6.80 13.29 -11.37
CA ASP A 204 -7.30 13.18 -12.74
C ASP A 204 -7.59 11.72 -13.17
N LEU A 205 -7.00 10.73 -12.51
CA LEU A 205 -7.26 9.32 -12.78
C LEU A 205 -8.53 8.79 -12.11
N LEU A 206 -9.01 9.45 -11.05
CA LEU A 206 -10.11 8.92 -10.22
C LEU A 206 -11.39 8.65 -11.01
N GLY A 207 -11.74 9.52 -11.96
CA GLY A 207 -12.88 9.33 -12.84
C GLY A 207 -12.73 8.18 -13.85
N SER A 208 -11.52 7.65 -14.03
CA SER A 208 -11.20 6.54 -14.93
C SER A 208 -11.17 5.18 -14.23
N ILE A 209 -11.38 5.13 -12.93
CA ILE A 209 -11.45 3.88 -12.14
C ILE A 209 -12.69 3.09 -12.59
N LYS A 210 -12.48 1.81 -12.96
CA LYS A 210 -13.52 0.96 -13.55
C LYS A 210 -14.11 -0.09 -12.60
N VAL A 211 -13.61 -0.15 -11.38
CA VAL A 211 -13.94 -1.21 -10.43
C VAL A 211 -14.53 -0.64 -9.14
N PRO A 212 -15.40 -1.38 -8.44
CA PRO A 212 -15.86 -0.99 -7.12
C PRO A 212 -14.67 -0.67 -6.22
N THR A 213 -14.74 0.48 -5.54
CA THR A 213 -13.62 1.02 -4.77
C THR A 213 -14.01 1.35 -3.34
N LEU A 214 -13.28 0.81 -2.37
CA LEU A 214 -13.38 1.16 -0.97
C LEU A 214 -12.20 2.05 -0.57
N VAL A 215 -12.49 3.28 -0.15
CA VAL A 215 -11.49 4.25 0.30
C VAL A 215 -11.54 4.36 1.81
N MET A 216 -10.44 4.06 2.48
CA MET A 216 -10.30 4.14 3.93
C MET A 216 -9.33 5.29 4.31
N PRO A 217 -9.81 6.54 4.38
CA PRO A 217 -9.00 7.64 4.92
C PRO A 217 -8.79 7.47 6.43
N VAL A 218 -7.65 7.93 6.93
CA VAL A 218 -7.33 7.90 8.35
C VAL A 218 -7.92 9.14 9.03
N ARG A 219 -8.62 8.96 10.14
CA ARG A 219 -9.42 10.00 10.82
C ARG A 219 -8.63 11.28 11.07
N ASP A 220 -7.47 11.17 11.67
CA ASP A 220 -6.65 12.29 12.09
C ASP A 220 -5.31 12.35 11.34
N ASP A 221 -5.34 12.00 10.04
CA ASP A 221 -4.14 11.91 9.20
C ASP A 221 -3.35 13.23 9.22
N VAL A 222 -2.11 13.14 9.67
CA VAL A 222 -1.20 14.29 9.77
C VAL A 222 -0.76 14.84 8.42
N THR A 223 -1.01 14.12 7.32
CA THR A 223 -0.73 14.58 5.95
C THR A 223 -1.87 15.37 5.34
N GLY A 224 -3.00 15.46 6.04
CA GLY A 224 -4.17 16.20 5.59
C GLY A 224 -5.18 15.36 4.78
N TRP A 225 -4.89 14.09 4.46
CA TRP A 225 -5.84 13.19 3.80
C TRP A 225 -6.88 12.66 4.79
N ARG A 226 -7.71 13.57 5.29
CA ARG A 226 -8.77 13.28 6.26
C ARG A 226 -10.07 12.83 5.57
N PRO A 227 -11.01 12.24 6.31
CA PRO A 227 -12.27 11.72 5.75
C PRO A 227 -13.03 12.72 4.88
N ASP A 228 -13.12 13.99 5.28
CA ASP A 228 -13.84 15.00 4.51
C ASP A 228 -13.15 15.35 3.19
N GLU A 229 -11.81 15.41 3.18
CA GLU A 229 -11.04 15.59 1.96
C GLU A 229 -11.19 14.38 1.03
N ALA A 230 -11.08 13.18 1.60
CA ALA A 230 -11.27 11.95 0.85
C ALA A 230 -12.67 11.86 0.22
N ARG A 231 -13.74 12.19 0.96
CA ARG A 231 -15.12 12.20 0.43
C ARG A 231 -15.28 13.18 -0.73
N ARG A 232 -14.73 14.40 -0.60
CA ARG A 232 -14.79 15.41 -1.68
C ARG A 232 -14.06 14.94 -2.93
N THR A 233 -12.82 14.46 -2.77
CA THR A 233 -11.97 14.10 -3.90
C THR A 233 -12.42 12.79 -4.55
N CYS A 234 -12.76 11.78 -3.75
CA CYS A 234 -13.18 10.49 -4.27
C CYS A 234 -14.62 10.46 -4.80
N ALA A 235 -15.38 11.54 -4.67
CA ALA A 235 -16.67 11.70 -5.37
C ALA A 235 -16.52 11.61 -6.92
N ALA A 236 -15.31 11.78 -7.46
CA ALA A 236 -15.01 11.56 -8.87
C ALA A 236 -14.97 10.07 -9.26
N ILE A 237 -14.86 9.14 -8.31
CA ILE A 237 -14.82 7.69 -8.58
C ILE A 237 -16.25 7.19 -8.81
N PRO A 238 -16.57 6.57 -9.96
CA PRO A 238 -17.95 6.21 -10.33
C PRO A 238 -18.65 5.28 -9.33
N ASP A 239 -17.93 4.30 -8.79
CA ASP A 239 -18.44 3.35 -7.78
C ASP A 239 -17.48 3.33 -6.59
N SER A 240 -17.73 4.21 -5.62
CA SER A 240 -16.88 4.31 -4.44
C SER A 240 -17.66 4.39 -3.14
N ARG A 241 -17.08 3.78 -2.11
CA ARG A 241 -17.49 3.89 -0.71
C ARG A 241 -16.32 4.45 0.10
N VAL A 242 -16.56 5.51 0.87
CA VAL A 242 -15.53 6.15 1.71
C VAL A 242 -15.88 5.91 3.17
N GLU A 243 -15.05 5.14 3.87
CA GLU A 243 -15.22 4.74 5.27
C GLU A 243 -13.97 5.09 6.07
N GLU A 244 -14.13 5.83 7.13
CA GLU A 244 -12.99 6.22 7.96
C GLU A 244 -12.47 5.07 8.83
N VAL A 245 -11.14 5.10 9.06
CA VAL A 245 -10.44 4.24 10.01
C VAL A 245 -9.68 5.09 11.03
N ALA A 246 -9.53 4.58 12.25
CA ALA A 246 -8.87 5.30 13.32
C ALA A 246 -7.35 5.38 13.09
N GLY A 247 -6.74 6.46 13.62
CA GLY A 247 -5.31 6.68 13.61
C GLY A 247 -4.91 8.08 13.21
N THR A 248 -3.60 8.35 13.21
CA THR A 248 -3.01 9.66 12.91
C THR A 248 -1.99 9.63 11.79
N GLY A 249 -1.55 8.45 11.37
CA GLY A 249 -0.60 8.26 10.26
C GLY A 249 -1.08 7.17 9.32
N HIS A 250 -0.52 7.12 8.12
CA HIS A 250 -0.97 6.22 7.05
C HIS A 250 -0.98 4.73 7.43
N ILE A 251 -0.12 4.32 8.34
CA ILE A 251 0.08 2.92 8.73
C ILE A 251 -0.63 2.63 10.05
N SER A 252 -0.93 3.65 10.85
CA SER A 252 -1.54 3.48 12.18
C SER A 252 -2.80 2.61 12.21
N PRO A 253 -3.72 2.65 11.21
CA PRO A 253 -4.90 1.79 11.23
C PRO A 253 -4.57 0.30 11.23
N LEU A 254 -3.47 -0.11 10.60
CA LEU A 254 -3.02 -1.51 10.58
C LEU A 254 -2.61 -2.01 11.98
N LEU A 255 -2.34 -1.09 12.91
CA LEU A 255 -1.99 -1.40 14.29
C LEU A 255 -3.22 -1.36 15.21
N ILE A 256 -4.01 -0.29 15.15
CA ILE A 256 -5.03 0.01 16.17
C ILE A 256 -6.48 -0.13 15.71
N ASP A 257 -6.75 -0.24 14.40
CA ASP A 257 -8.12 -0.32 13.87
C ASP A 257 -8.32 -1.51 12.90
N ARG A 258 -7.56 -2.57 13.13
CA ARG A 258 -7.55 -3.76 12.31
C ARG A 258 -8.91 -4.43 12.18
N ASP A 259 -9.66 -4.50 13.27
CA ASP A 259 -10.99 -5.13 13.28
C ASP A 259 -11.98 -4.36 12.40
N ARG A 260 -11.89 -3.03 12.42
CA ARG A 260 -12.70 -2.17 11.52
C ARG A 260 -12.30 -2.38 10.06
N ILE A 261 -11.01 -2.44 9.75
CA ILE A 261 -10.53 -2.76 8.39
C ILE A 261 -11.08 -4.10 7.93
N LEU A 262 -11.00 -5.14 8.75
CA LEU A 262 -11.52 -6.48 8.44
C LEU A 262 -13.03 -6.46 8.21
N GLN A 263 -13.78 -5.79 9.07
CA GLN A 263 -15.22 -5.63 8.92
C GLN A 263 -15.54 -4.99 7.57
N LEU A 264 -14.94 -3.84 7.26
CA LEU A 264 -15.16 -3.09 6.03
C LEU A 264 -14.79 -3.90 4.78
N LEU A 265 -13.66 -4.61 4.78
CA LEU A 265 -13.27 -5.49 3.68
C LEU A 265 -14.27 -6.62 3.48
N THR A 266 -14.72 -7.27 4.56
CA THR A 266 -15.67 -8.38 4.50
C THR A 266 -17.02 -7.94 3.96
N GLU A 267 -17.56 -6.82 4.45
CA GLU A 267 -18.80 -6.21 3.97
C GLU A 267 -18.69 -5.84 2.50
N PHE A 268 -17.60 -5.14 2.13
CA PHE A 268 -17.36 -4.67 0.77
C PHE A 268 -17.30 -5.83 -0.23
N TRP A 269 -16.49 -6.86 0.04
CA TRP A 269 -16.37 -8.01 -0.86
C TRP A 269 -17.62 -8.87 -0.91
N SER A 270 -18.42 -8.92 0.17
CA SER A 270 -19.68 -9.66 0.18
C SER A 270 -20.73 -8.99 -0.71
N ALA A 271 -20.73 -7.66 -0.76
CA ALA A 271 -21.63 -6.89 -1.64
C ALA A 271 -21.28 -7.07 -3.13
N GLN A 272 -20.03 -7.48 -3.47
CA GLN A 272 -19.59 -7.70 -4.84
C GLN A 272 -19.77 -9.15 -5.33
N LYS A 273 -20.30 -10.05 -4.50
CA LYS A 273 -20.69 -11.39 -4.96
C LYS A 273 -21.94 -11.28 -5.84
N PRO A 274 -21.99 -11.94 -7.01
CA PRO A 274 -23.25 -12.04 -7.74
C PRO A 274 -24.29 -12.66 -6.81
N SER A 275 -25.49 -12.06 -6.76
CA SER A 275 -26.62 -12.66 -6.04
C SER A 275 -26.79 -14.10 -6.54
N PRO A 276 -26.96 -15.09 -5.65
CA PRO A 276 -27.29 -16.44 -6.11
C PRO A 276 -28.53 -16.33 -6.98
N CYS A 277 -28.42 -16.78 -8.24
CA CYS A 277 -29.58 -16.89 -9.10
C CYS A 277 -30.63 -17.71 -8.33
N THR A 278 -31.71 -17.08 -7.94
CA THR A 278 -32.89 -17.78 -7.44
C THR A 278 -33.41 -18.61 -8.60
N PRO A 279 -33.59 -19.94 -8.45
CA PRO A 279 -33.99 -20.85 -9.49
C PRO A 279 -35.40 -20.53 -10.03
#